data_518579468b7e53d7e6dcb39c12b57501
#
_entry.id   518579468b7e53d7e6dcb39c12b57501
#
_cell.length_a   1.000
_cell.length_b   1.000
_cell.length_c   1.000
_cell.angle_alpha   90.00
_cell.angle_beta   90.00
_cell.angle_gamma   90.00
#
_symmetry.space_group_name_H-M   'P 1'
#
loop_
_entity.id
_entity.type
_entity.pdbx_description
1 polymer ?
#
loop_
_entity_poly.entity_id
_entity_poly.type
_entity_poly.pdbx_seq_one_letter_code
_entity_poly.pdbx_strand_id
1 'polypeptide(L)'
;MEFQKQSVSRWKSGLTRLHVGGGSPLVALAAVLFVSTVLATPPAAAAPMSPADCSKLVNLKLKDTQITGASVIPARRDLPEFCKVVGGLETVILFEVDLPTTVWNNKLFYVGGGGYNGSIPDLDDALARGYAAAGSDTGHRGFHWDASALYNNPQAQLNYAHRATHLVALLSKEIIKAYYGKPAQYSYFCGCSNGGKMALMEVQRYPDDFDGVVAGGFVADRTKLMMMFDWTQRALLGSEIPPEKIPAMKKATLAACDARDGLADGLIDRPDLCKFDPKVLTCEGADGPNCLTPAQVTAWRKILDGPVNSTGEKLFPGYSPGHEGDYPYYITGFGTMHGYPSSDFMYMDSFMRWFVFGPTFDSVRDFNYDTSLGYLEPFVKDQDATQTDLSAFKAHGGKLIMYNGWADHSTPPLRTVAYYEGVRKVHGAAADDFIRLFMAPGLYHCTGGPGPNSFGGTNQKGYKKNDPEDDIMGAIDRWVEKGIAPTKLIATKFKNDDPSEGVVRTRPICPYPQVASYKGSGSVDDASNFVCAMPK
;
A
#
# COMPACT_ATOMS: atom_id res chain seq x y z
N MET A 1 -30.00 23.36 35.92
CA MET A 1 -30.82 22.17 36.13
C MET A 1 -29.85 21.01 36.05
N GLU A 2 -29.17 20.64 37.04
CA GLU A 2 -29.39 19.92 38.30
C GLU A 2 -29.94 18.52 38.17
N PHE A 3 -29.14 17.64 38.80
CA PHE A 3 -29.42 16.31 39.38
C PHE A 3 -29.30 15.10 38.42
N GLN A 4 -28.61 14.02 38.75
CA GLN A 4 -28.23 13.46 40.06
C GLN A 4 -27.09 12.44 39.94
N LYS A 5 -26.20 12.45 40.94
CA LYS A 5 -25.23 11.40 41.31
C LYS A 5 -25.93 10.29 42.11
N GLN A 6 -25.56 9.05 41.91
CA GLN A 6 -25.61 7.99 42.95
C GLN A 6 -24.56 6.95 42.54
N SER A 7 -23.61 6.68 43.25
CA SER A 7 -23.15 6.21 44.56
C SER A 7 -22.76 4.73 44.53
N VAL A 8 -21.50 4.54 44.87
CA VAL A 8 -20.73 3.31 45.09
C VAL A 8 -21.27 2.54 46.30
N SER A 9 -21.28 1.21 46.25
CA SER A 9 -21.14 0.41 47.46
C SER A 9 -20.21 -0.79 47.26
N ARG A 10 -19.20 -0.79 48.10
CA ARG A 10 -18.23 -1.89 48.34
C ARG A 10 -18.95 -3.04 49.07
N TRP A 11 -18.53 -4.26 48.80
CA TRP A 11 -18.60 -5.35 49.78
C TRP A 11 -17.22 -5.99 49.93
N LYS A 12 -16.79 -6.01 51.21
CA LYS A 12 -15.57 -6.62 51.72
C LYS A 12 -15.87 -7.96 52.37
N SER A 13 -14.99 -8.89 52.14
CA SER A 13 -14.36 -9.92 53.02
C SER A 13 -15.19 -10.73 54.00
N GLY A 14 -14.93 -12.05 54.04
CA GLY A 14 -15.20 -12.97 55.13
C GLY A 14 -14.42 -14.27 55.01
N LEU A 15 -13.20 -14.27 55.53
CA LEU A 15 -12.43 -15.49 55.86
C LEU A 15 -12.97 -16.07 57.15
N THR A 16 -13.21 -17.39 57.20
CA THR A 16 -13.19 -18.14 58.45
C THR A 16 -12.53 -19.49 58.24
N ARG A 17 -11.42 -19.69 58.93
CA ARG A 17 -10.77 -20.99 59.18
C ARG A 17 -11.51 -21.67 60.31
N LEU A 18 -11.65 -22.99 60.24
CA LEU A 18 -11.79 -23.86 61.38
C LEU A 18 -10.96 -25.14 61.19
N HIS A 19 -10.16 -25.39 62.21
CA HIS A 19 -9.30 -26.59 62.40
C HIS A 19 -10.00 -27.60 63.28
N VAL A 20 -9.35 -28.80 63.32
CA VAL A 20 -9.45 -29.93 64.30
C VAL A 20 -10.34 -31.09 63.78
N GLY A 21 -9.95 -32.33 63.71
CA GLY A 21 -8.88 -33.17 64.23
C GLY A 21 -9.40 -34.60 64.35
N GLY A 22 -8.57 -35.55 64.03
CA GLY A 22 -8.57 -36.84 64.73
C GLY A 22 -9.36 -38.02 64.18
N GLY A 23 -8.67 -39.13 63.89
CA GLY A 23 -9.09 -40.47 64.22
C GLY A 23 -9.34 -41.51 63.11
N SER A 24 -8.49 -42.42 63.00
CA SER A 24 -8.31 -43.69 62.23
C SER A 24 -9.50 -44.68 62.18
N PRO A 25 -9.35 -45.89 61.63
CA PRO A 25 -9.50 -46.24 60.19
C PRO A 25 -10.61 -47.29 60.02
N LEU A 26 -11.21 -47.41 58.86
CA LEU A 26 -12.01 -48.63 58.54
C LEU A 26 -12.05 -48.83 56.99
N VAL A 27 -11.46 -49.97 56.66
CA VAL A 27 -11.78 -50.90 55.59
C VAL A 27 -12.27 -50.39 54.27
N ALA A 28 -11.39 -50.47 53.26
CA ALA A 28 -11.68 -50.29 51.86
C ALA A 28 -12.52 -51.39 51.26
N LEU A 29 -13.70 -51.07 50.73
CA LEU A 29 -14.38 -51.89 49.73
C LEU A 29 -14.17 -51.17 48.37
N ALA A 30 -13.34 -51.75 47.51
CA ALA A 30 -13.12 -51.24 46.16
C ALA A 30 -14.32 -51.64 45.29
N ALA A 31 -15.17 -50.64 45.03
CA ALA A 31 -16.12 -50.72 43.94
C ALA A 31 -15.44 -50.15 42.68
N VAL A 32 -15.08 -51.01 41.73
CA VAL A 32 -14.56 -50.66 40.41
C VAL A 32 -15.74 -50.16 39.56
N LEU A 33 -15.93 -48.84 39.51
CA LEU A 33 -16.81 -48.19 38.55
C LEU A 33 -16.07 -48.12 37.20
N PHE A 34 -16.44 -48.98 36.26
CA PHE A 34 -16.09 -48.83 34.85
C PHE A 34 -16.79 -47.56 34.31
N VAL A 35 -16.11 -46.41 34.33
CA VAL A 35 -16.52 -45.23 33.57
C VAL A 35 -16.12 -45.47 32.12
N SER A 36 -17.08 -45.93 31.31
CA SER A 36 -16.91 -45.96 29.86
C SER A 36 -16.85 -44.52 29.35
N THR A 37 -15.64 -43.97 29.20
CA THR A 37 -15.42 -42.73 28.47
C THR A 37 -15.72 -43.00 27.00
N VAL A 38 -16.89 -42.60 26.53
CA VAL A 38 -17.17 -42.46 25.12
C VAL A 38 -16.28 -41.30 24.62
N LEU A 39 -15.14 -41.66 24.06
CA LEU A 39 -14.33 -40.73 23.29
C LEU A 39 -15.17 -40.30 22.07
N ALA A 40 -15.81 -39.12 22.17
CA ALA A 40 -16.40 -38.47 21.01
C ALA A 40 -15.28 -38.19 19.99
N THR A 41 -15.26 -38.96 18.91
CA THR A 41 -14.38 -38.67 17.78
C THR A 41 -14.71 -37.27 17.28
N PRO A 42 -13.71 -36.35 17.14
CA PRO A 42 -13.97 -35.06 16.52
C PRO A 42 -14.57 -35.31 15.13
N PRO A 43 -15.49 -34.44 14.66
CA PRO A 43 -16.05 -34.58 13.33
C PRO A 43 -14.89 -34.59 12.32
N ALA A 44 -14.88 -35.59 11.44
CA ALA A 44 -13.88 -35.72 10.40
C ALA A 44 -13.84 -34.41 9.62
N ALA A 45 -12.66 -33.81 9.52
CA ALA A 45 -12.46 -32.64 8.65
C ALA A 45 -12.98 -33.02 7.25
N ALA A 46 -13.81 -32.17 6.65
CA ALA A 46 -14.28 -32.38 5.29
C ALA A 46 -13.09 -32.61 4.38
N ALA A 47 -13.13 -33.64 3.54
CA ALA A 47 -12.08 -33.88 2.57
C ALA A 47 -11.95 -32.64 1.66
N PRO A 48 -10.72 -32.24 1.28
CA PRO A 48 -10.51 -31.10 0.38
C PRO A 48 -11.27 -31.33 -0.95
N MET A 49 -11.88 -30.27 -1.46
CA MET A 49 -12.58 -30.33 -2.75
C MET A 49 -11.56 -30.61 -3.86
N SER A 50 -11.92 -31.45 -4.81
CA SER A 50 -11.12 -31.67 -6.02
C SER A 50 -11.38 -30.57 -7.05
N PRO A 51 -10.53 -30.42 -8.10
CA PRO A 51 -10.81 -29.52 -9.21
C PRO A 51 -12.21 -29.70 -9.80
N ALA A 52 -12.70 -30.96 -9.89
CA ALA A 52 -14.05 -31.28 -10.34
C ALA A 52 -15.17 -30.73 -9.43
N ASP A 53 -14.83 -30.36 -8.20
CA ASP A 53 -15.78 -29.81 -7.23
C ASP A 53 -15.85 -28.26 -7.28
N CYS A 54 -14.99 -27.60 -8.04
CA CYS A 54 -14.95 -26.13 -8.18
C CYS A 54 -16.36 -25.57 -8.47
N SER A 55 -17.08 -26.13 -9.44
CA SER A 55 -18.44 -25.67 -9.80
C SER A 55 -19.46 -25.77 -8.67
N LYS A 56 -19.23 -26.61 -7.66
CA LYS A 56 -20.12 -26.75 -6.50
C LYS A 56 -20.06 -25.53 -5.58
N LEU A 57 -18.99 -24.71 -5.64
CA LEU A 57 -18.87 -23.49 -4.85
C LEU A 57 -19.98 -22.48 -5.13
N VAL A 58 -20.61 -22.51 -6.30
CA VAL A 58 -21.78 -21.67 -6.60
C VAL A 58 -22.93 -21.89 -5.62
N ASN A 59 -23.00 -23.06 -4.98
CA ASN A 59 -24.02 -23.42 -4.00
C ASN A 59 -23.60 -23.11 -2.55
N LEU A 60 -22.38 -22.63 -2.33
CA LEU A 60 -21.89 -22.29 -1.00
C LEU A 60 -22.71 -21.14 -0.42
N LYS A 61 -23.28 -21.34 0.77
CA LYS A 61 -24.10 -20.33 1.45
C LYS A 61 -23.24 -19.55 2.42
N LEU A 62 -22.95 -18.31 2.06
CA LEU A 62 -22.25 -17.34 2.87
C LEU A 62 -23.16 -16.14 3.14
N LYS A 63 -22.96 -15.49 4.28
CA LYS A 63 -23.79 -14.35 4.68
C LYS A 63 -23.68 -13.22 3.64
N ASP A 64 -24.81 -12.66 3.27
CA ASP A 64 -24.93 -11.50 2.36
C ASP A 64 -24.17 -11.66 1.03
N THR A 65 -23.91 -12.91 0.61
CA THR A 65 -23.06 -13.22 -0.55
C THR A 65 -23.80 -14.07 -1.56
N GLN A 66 -23.62 -13.72 -2.84
CA GLN A 66 -24.04 -14.53 -3.97
C GLN A 66 -22.82 -14.87 -4.83
N ILE A 67 -22.40 -16.13 -4.85
CA ILE A 67 -21.42 -16.62 -5.82
C ILE A 67 -22.16 -16.81 -7.14
N THR A 68 -21.76 -16.07 -8.18
CA THR A 68 -22.41 -16.06 -9.50
C THR A 68 -21.71 -16.96 -10.51
N GLY A 69 -20.46 -17.36 -10.21
CA GLY A 69 -19.69 -18.27 -11.04
C GLY A 69 -18.57 -18.96 -10.26
N ALA A 70 -18.36 -20.24 -10.60
CA ALA A 70 -17.21 -20.99 -10.13
C ALA A 70 -16.81 -21.99 -11.23
N SER A 71 -15.61 -21.85 -11.80
CA SER A 71 -15.15 -22.67 -12.91
C SER A 71 -13.65 -22.89 -12.86
N VAL A 72 -13.22 -24.05 -13.33
CA VAL A 72 -11.79 -24.36 -13.50
C VAL A 72 -11.24 -23.63 -14.72
N ILE A 73 -10.17 -22.88 -14.52
CA ILE A 73 -9.37 -22.25 -15.58
C ILE A 73 -8.13 -23.09 -15.78
N PRO A 74 -7.88 -23.62 -17.00
CA PRO A 74 -6.71 -24.44 -17.27
C PRO A 74 -5.40 -23.66 -17.09
N ALA A 75 -4.34 -24.39 -16.73
CA ALA A 75 -2.99 -23.84 -16.67
C ALA A 75 -2.59 -23.15 -17.98
N ARG A 76 -1.98 -21.98 -17.88
CA ARG A 76 -1.54 -21.19 -19.05
C ARG A 76 -0.25 -20.44 -18.73
N ARG A 77 0.73 -20.52 -19.64
CA ARG A 77 2.05 -19.87 -19.44
C ARG A 77 2.63 -20.22 -18.05
N ASP A 78 2.85 -19.18 -17.22
CA ASP A 78 3.40 -19.31 -15.86
C ASP A 78 2.34 -19.46 -14.77
N LEU A 79 1.06 -19.60 -15.16
CA LEU A 79 -0.06 -19.75 -14.23
C LEU A 79 -0.46 -21.22 -14.08
N PRO A 80 -0.65 -21.70 -12.84
CA PRO A 80 -1.20 -23.02 -12.60
C PRO A 80 -2.67 -23.10 -13.05
N GLU A 81 -3.22 -24.31 -13.10
CA GLU A 81 -4.65 -24.50 -13.13
C GLU A 81 -5.26 -24.01 -11.80
N PHE A 82 -6.40 -23.31 -11.87
CA PHE A 82 -7.08 -22.78 -10.69
C PHE A 82 -8.61 -22.78 -10.82
N CYS A 83 -9.29 -22.85 -9.69
CA CYS A 83 -10.72 -22.61 -9.59
C CYS A 83 -10.99 -21.11 -9.41
N LYS A 84 -11.58 -20.49 -10.40
CA LYS A 84 -11.99 -19.09 -10.38
C LYS A 84 -13.38 -18.96 -9.78
N VAL A 85 -13.52 -18.22 -8.70
CA VAL A 85 -14.79 -17.94 -8.00
C VAL A 85 -15.08 -16.45 -8.09
N VAL A 86 -16.24 -16.11 -8.64
CA VAL A 86 -16.70 -14.72 -8.76
C VAL A 86 -18.09 -14.53 -8.18
N GLY A 87 -18.36 -13.37 -7.64
CA GLY A 87 -19.65 -13.09 -7.04
C GLY A 87 -19.84 -11.64 -6.59
N GLY A 88 -20.92 -11.42 -5.87
CA GLY A 88 -21.26 -10.15 -5.24
C GLY A 88 -21.52 -10.33 -3.74
N LEU A 89 -20.98 -9.42 -2.96
CA LEU A 89 -21.24 -9.28 -1.53
C LEU A 89 -22.10 -8.03 -1.32
N GLU A 90 -23.18 -8.17 -0.53
CA GLU A 90 -24.20 -7.12 -0.33
C GLU A 90 -24.74 -6.55 -1.66
N THR A 91 -24.73 -7.34 -2.73
CA THR A 91 -25.14 -7.00 -4.11
C THR A 91 -24.34 -5.92 -4.83
N VAL A 92 -23.42 -5.23 -4.13
CA VAL A 92 -22.69 -4.06 -4.66
C VAL A 92 -21.18 -4.26 -4.73
N ILE A 93 -20.58 -5.10 -3.87
CA ILE A 93 -19.14 -5.36 -3.87
C ILE A 93 -18.86 -6.60 -4.71
N LEU A 94 -18.26 -6.42 -5.88
CA LEU A 94 -17.82 -7.55 -6.68
C LEU A 94 -16.48 -8.07 -6.17
N PHE A 95 -16.35 -9.40 -6.16
CA PHE A 95 -15.13 -10.08 -5.76
C PHE A 95 -14.73 -11.17 -6.74
N GLU A 96 -13.45 -11.48 -6.73
CA GLU A 96 -12.86 -12.64 -7.36
C GLU A 96 -11.94 -13.33 -6.35
N VAL A 97 -12.03 -14.68 -6.30
CA VAL A 97 -11.13 -15.53 -5.51
C VAL A 97 -10.68 -16.66 -6.40
N ASP A 98 -9.38 -16.73 -6.65
CA ASP A 98 -8.75 -17.71 -7.51
C ASP A 98 -7.96 -18.73 -6.66
N LEU A 99 -8.27 -20.01 -6.82
CA LEU A 99 -7.81 -21.09 -5.95
C LEU A 99 -6.98 -22.11 -6.76
N PRO A 100 -5.63 -22.12 -6.65
CA PRO A 100 -4.79 -23.12 -7.33
C PRO A 100 -5.26 -24.54 -7.02
N THR A 101 -5.45 -25.38 -8.06
CA THR A 101 -5.99 -26.74 -7.88
C THR A 101 -4.97 -27.73 -7.33
N THR A 102 -3.68 -27.51 -7.58
CA THR A 102 -2.60 -28.48 -7.25
C THR A 102 -1.43 -27.90 -6.48
N VAL A 103 -1.15 -26.60 -6.62
CA VAL A 103 0.09 -25.98 -6.09
C VAL A 103 -0.15 -24.98 -4.98
N TRP A 104 -1.31 -25.04 -4.31
CA TRP A 104 -1.61 -24.12 -3.23
C TRP A 104 -0.60 -24.20 -2.08
N ASN A 105 0.01 -23.08 -1.76
CA ASN A 105 1.02 -22.95 -0.70
C ASN A 105 0.43 -22.77 0.72
N ASN A 106 -0.87 -22.99 0.90
CA ASN A 106 -1.64 -22.81 2.13
C ASN A 106 -1.79 -21.34 2.60
N LYS A 107 -1.67 -20.38 1.70
CA LYS A 107 -1.72 -18.95 2.03
C LYS A 107 -2.75 -18.23 1.16
N LEU A 108 -3.26 -17.10 1.70
CA LEU A 108 -4.06 -16.13 0.96
C LEU A 108 -3.20 -14.92 0.59
N PHE A 109 -3.35 -14.42 -0.63
CA PHE A 109 -2.80 -13.14 -1.07
C PHE A 109 -3.93 -12.25 -1.59
N TYR A 110 -4.21 -11.16 -0.89
CA TYR A 110 -5.16 -10.15 -1.31
C TYR A 110 -4.44 -9.05 -2.08
N VAL A 111 -4.92 -8.71 -3.28
CA VAL A 111 -4.34 -7.69 -4.15
C VAL A 111 -5.13 -6.39 -4.03
N GLY A 112 -4.46 -5.31 -3.66
CA GLY A 112 -5.04 -3.97 -3.58
C GLY A 112 -5.11 -3.27 -4.94
N GLY A 113 -6.22 -2.57 -5.21
CA GLY A 113 -6.43 -1.83 -6.46
C GLY A 113 -5.95 -0.38 -6.43
N GLY A 114 -5.74 0.20 -7.61
CA GLY A 114 -5.25 1.58 -7.78
C GLY A 114 -6.35 2.64 -7.96
N GLY A 115 -6.00 3.90 -7.81
CA GLY A 115 -6.88 5.04 -8.07
C GLY A 115 -8.16 5.03 -7.26
N TYR A 116 -9.30 5.21 -7.93
CA TYR A 116 -10.63 5.01 -7.32
C TYR A 116 -11.12 3.56 -7.46
N ASN A 117 -10.29 2.63 -7.86
CA ASN A 117 -10.61 1.23 -8.12
C ASN A 117 -11.77 1.04 -9.13
N GLY A 118 -12.91 0.49 -8.73
CA GLY A 118 -14.07 0.30 -9.63
C GLY A 118 -13.96 -0.92 -10.54
N SER A 119 -12.91 -1.72 -10.39
CA SER A 119 -12.66 -2.99 -11.08
C SER A 119 -11.82 -3.91 -10.20
N ILE A 120 -11.94 -5.22 -10.41
CA ILE A 120 -11.10 -6.19 -9.70
C ILE A 120 -9.67 -6.13 -10.26
N PRO A 121 -8.62 -6.04 -9.43
CA PRO A 121 -7.23 -6.02 -9.88
C PRO A 121 -6.82 -7.37 -10.49
N ASP A 122 -5.71 -7.37 -11.23
CA ASP A 122 -5.09 -8.60 -11.77
C ASP A 122 -4.52 -9.45 -10.61
N LEU A 123 -4.90 -10.73 -10.59
CA LEU A 123 -4.51 -11.70 -9.56
C LEU A 123 -3.40 -12.66 -10.03
N ASP A 124 -2.94 -12.56 -11.27
CA ASP A 124 -2.04 -13.51 -11.92
C ASP A 124 -0.70 -13.67 -11.16
N ASP A 125 -0.13 -12.58 -10.65
CA ASP A 125 1.14 -12.66 -9.90
C ASP A 125 1.00 -13.45 -8.59
N ALA A 126 -0.09 -13.27 -7.88
CA ALA A 126 -0.37 -14.03 -6.65
C ALA A 126 -0.56 -15.53 -6.94
N LEU A 127 -1.30 -15.86 -8.02
CA LEU A 127 -1.47 -17.23 -8.49
C LEU A 127 -0.15 -17.88 -8.92
N ALA A 128 0.70 -17.17 -9.66
CA ALA A 128 2.00 -17.66 -10.11
C ALA A 128 2.97 -17.97 -8.94
N ARG A 129 2.70 -17.41 -7.75
CA ARG A 129 3.42 -17.69 -6.49
C ARG A 129 2.82 -18.85 -5.70
N GLY A 130 1.71 -19.44 -6.17
CA GLY A 130 1.00 -20.53 -5.51
C GLY A 130 0.05 -20.12 -4.40
N TYR A 131 -0.29 -18.84 -4.26
CA TYR A 131 -1.29 -18.38 -3.30
C TYR A 131 -2.71 -18.62 -3.82
N ALA A 132 -3.67 -18.78 -2.91
CA ALA A 132 -5.05 -18.42 -3.20
C ALA A 132 -5.09 -16.90 -3.29
N ALA A 133 -5.58 -16.38 -4.42
CA ALA A 133 -5.56 -14.96 -4.71
C ALA A 133 -6.94 -14.34 -4.58
N ALA A 134 -7.06 -13.12 -4.07
CA ALA A 134 -8.33 -12.43 -3.92
C ALA A 134 -8.22 -10.93 -4.22
N GLY A 135 -9.34 -10.35 -4.66
CA GLY A 135 -9.47 -8.92 -4.89
C GLY A 135 -10.93 -8.49 -5.07
N SER A 136 -11.18 -7.18 -5.03
CA SER A 136 -12.52 -6.61 -5.19
C SER A 136 -12.50 -5.32 -6.02
N ASP A 137 -13.71 -4.94 -6.52
CA ASP A 137 -13.93 -3.65 -7.17
C ASP A 137 -14.11 -2.48 -6.17
N THR A 138 -13.99 -2.73 -4.88
CA THR A 138 -14.23 -1.79 -3.78
C THR A 138 -15.68 -1.28 -3.66
N GLY A 139 -16.64 -2.00 -4.22
CA GLY A 139 -18.07 -1.75 -4.02
C GLY A 139 -18.69 -0.74 -4.97
N HIS A 140 -18.10 -0.50 -6.12
CA HIS A 140 -18.66 0.25 -7.23
C HIS A 140 -18.00 -0.15 -8.54
N ARG A 141 -18.54 0.30 -9.66
CA ARG A 141 -17.95 0.08 -10.99
C ARG A 141 -17.58 1.39 -11.63
N GLY A 142 -16.43 1.42 -12.28
CA GLY A 142 -15.93 2.61 -12.96
C GLY A 142 -14.48 2.46 -13.39
N PHE A 143 -13.94 3.52 -13.94
CA PHE A 143 -12.52 3.60 -14.23
C PHE A 143 -11.77 4.13 -13.01
N HIS A 144 -10.53 3.69 -12.83
CA HIS A 144 -9.73 4.02 -11.66
C HIS A 144 -9.42 5.53 -11.50
N TRP A 145 -9.70 6.37 -12.50
CA TRP A 145 -9.59 7.85 -12.42
C TRP A 145 -10.93 8.55 -12.21
N ASP A 146 -12.06 7.82 -12.22
CA ASP A 146 -13.40 8.40 -12.13
C ASP A 146 -14.12 7.99 -10.84
N ALA A 147 -14.37 8.97 -9.98
CA ALA A 147 -15.10 8.77 -8.73
C ALA A 147 -16.61 9.07 -8.84
N SER A 148 -17.14 9.31 -10.05
CA SER A 148 -18.54 9.74 -10.23
C SER A 148 -19.57 8.74 -9.67
N ALA A 149 -19.25 7.44 -9.70
CA ALA A 149 -20.08 6.39 -9.10
C ALA A 149 -20.21 6.50 -7.57
N LEU A 150 -19.36 7.27 -6.91
CA LEU A 150 -19.34 7.51 -5.47
C LEU A 150 -20.14 8.76 -5.06
N TYR A 151 -20.61 9.55 -6.03
CA TYR A 151 -21.31 10.80 -5.78
C TYR A 151 -22.65 10.57 -5.06
N ASN A 152 -22.88 11.30 -3.97
CA ASN A 152 -24.06 11.16 -3.13
C ASN A 152 -24.36 9.71 -2.69
N ASN A 153 -23.34 8.86 -2.60
CA ASN A 153 -23.45 7.48 -2.19
C ASN A 153 -22.51 7.17 -1.01
N PRO A 154 -22.88 7.52 0.24
CA PRO A 154 -22.03 7.33 1.42
C PRO A 154 -21.62 5.87 1.62
N GLN A 155 -22.47 4.89 1.27
CA GLN A 155 -22.12 3.47 1.41
C GLN A 155 -21.03 3.07 0.41
N ALA A 156 -21.10 3.52 -0.85
CA ALA A 156 -20.04 3.26 -1.82
C ALA A 156 -18.74 3.98 -1.44
N GLN A 157 -18.83 5.21 -0.91
CA GLN A 157 -17.65 5.94 -0.38
C GLN A 157 -17.01 5.18 0.79
N LEU A 158 -17.79 4.61 1.70
CA LEU A 158 -17.30 3.82 2.83
C LEU A 158 -16.70 2.48 2.36
N ASN A 159 -17.35 1.81 1.41
CA ASN A 159 -16.84 0.58 0.80
C ASN A 159 -15.48 0.82 0.15
N TYR A 160 -15.37 1.86 -0.68
CA TYR A 160 -14.12 2.27 -1.31
C TYR A 160 -13.04 2.67 -0.30
N ALA A 161 -13.43 3.34 0.78
CA ALA A 161 -12.49 3.82 1.79
C ALA A 161 -11.70 2.68 2.45
N HIS A 162 -12.41 1.64 2.92
CA HIS A 162 -11.80 0.52 3.64
C HIS A 162 -12.70 -0.72 3.75
N ARG A 163 -14.06 -0.56 3.78
CA ARG A 163 -14.95 -1.63 4.19
C ARG A 163 -14.98 -2.82 3.22
N ALA A 164 -14.92 -2.57 1.91
CA ALA A 164 -14.99 -3.63 0.91
C ALA A 164 -13.80 -4.59 1.01
N THR A 165 -12.60 -4.07 1.24
CA THR A 165 -11.38 -4.88 1.41
C THR A 165 -11.53 -5.85 2.58
N HIS A 166 -11.88 -5.33 3.76
CA HIS A 166 -12.12 -6.14 4.95
C HIS A 166 -13.14 -7.26 4.72
N LEU A 167 -14.31 -6.90 4.20
CA LEU A 167 -15.39 -7.88 3.99
C LEU A 167 -14.99 -8.98 3.00
N VAL A 168 -14.30 -8.62 1.92
CA VAL A 168 -13.85 -9.60 0.91
C VAL A 168 -12.66 -10.41 1.41
N ALA A 169 -11.81 -9.87 2.27
CA ALA A 169 -10.77 -10.64 2.93
C ALA A 169 -11.37 -11.76 3.80
N LEU A 170 -12.36 -11.43 4.64
CA LEU A 170 -13.06 -12.42 5.47
C LEU A 170 -13.79 -13.47 4.60
N LEU A 171 -14.51 -13.01 3.57
CA LEU A 171 -15.19 -13.88 2.62
C LEU A 171 -14.23 -14.86 1.93
N SER A 172 -13.07 -14.37 1.48
CA SER A 172 -12.06 -15.18 0.81
C SER A 172 -11.52 -16.29 1.72
N LYS A 173 -11.31 -16.01 3.01
CA LYS A 173 -10.92 -17.02 4.01
C LYS A 173 -11.96 -18.14 4.14
N GLU A 174 -13.24 -17.81 4.12
CA GLU A 174 -14.32 -18.82 4.16
C GLU A 174 -14.40 -19.65 2.86
N ILE A 175 -14.24 -19.04 1.69
CA ILE A 175 -14.19 -19.74 0.40
C ILE A 175 -12.99 -20.70 0.36
N ILE A 176 -11.80 -20.23 0.78
CA ILE A 176 -10.58 -21.05 0.89
C ILE A 176 -10.82 -22.27 1.78
N LYS A 177 -11.40 -22.05 2.96
CA LYS A 177 -11.71 -23.14 3.91
C LYS A 177 -12.70 -24.12 3.32
N ALA A 178 -13.73 -23.65 2.61
CA ALA A 178 -14.72 -24.53 1.96
C ALA A 178 -14.08 -25.37 0.86
N TYR A 179 -13.19 -24.78 0.05
CA TYR A 179 -12.56 -25.46 -1.09
C TYR A 179 -11.47 -26.46 -0.66
N TYR A 180 -10.54 -26.03 0.20
CA TYR A 180 -9.42 -26.89 0.60
C TYR A 180 -9.69 -27.75 1.85
N GLY A 181 -10.86 -27.60 2.51
CA GLY A 181 -11.19 -28.30 3.76
C GLY A 181 -10.41 -27.79 4.98
N LYS A 182 -9.62 -26.74 4.84
CA LYS A 182 -8.82 -26.10 5.89
C LYS A 182 -8.61 -24.61 5.61
N PRO A 183 -8.44 -23.77 6.65
CA PRO A 183 -8.16 -22.37 6.48
C PRO A 183 -6.76 -22.14 5.86
N ALA A 184 -6.56 -20.95 5.27
CA ALA A 184 -5.21 -20.46 4.99
C ALA A 184 -4.41 -20.35 6.29
N GLN A 185 -3.15 -20.75 6.25
CA GLN A 185 -2.24 -20.69 7.40
C GLN A 185 -1.80 -19.26 7.68
N TYR A 186 -1.58 -18.49 6.60
CA TYR A 186 -1.24 -17.07 6.64
C TYR A 186 -2.00 -16.31 5.57
N SER A 187 -2.25 -15.03 5.84
CA SER A 187 -2.93 -14.11 4.94
C SER A 187 -2.06 -12.89 4.69
N TYR A 188 -1.86 -12.55 3.43
CA TYR A 188 -1.02 -11.43 3.01
C TYR A 188 -1.81 -10.42 2.18
N PHE A 189 -1.43 -9.16 2.30
CA PHE A 189 -1.94 -8.06 1.47
C PHE A 189 -0.78 -7.37 0.77
N CYS A 190 -0.94 -7.07 -0.52
CA CYS A 190 -0.01 -6.19 -1.23
C CYS A 190 -0.77 -5.21 -2.11
N GLY A 191 -0.36 -3.94 -2.07
CA GLY A 191 -0.90 -2.92 -2.94
C GLY A 191 -0.01 -1.69 -3.01
N CYS A 192 -0.11 -0.96 -4.11
CA CYS A 192 0.58 0.30 -4.31
C CYS A 192 -0.42 1.43 -4.57
N SER A 193 -0.03 2.70 -4.33
CA SER A 193 -0.92 3.86 -4.52
C SER A 193 -2.16 3.81 -3.61
N ASN A 194 -3.36 3.83 -4.16
CA ASN A 194 -4.57 3.55 -3.39
C ASN A 194 -4.54 2.15 -2.75
N GLY A 195 -3.97 1.14 -3.44
CA GLY A 195 -3.76 -0.18 -2.86
C GLY A 195 -2.85 -0.14 -1.62
N GLY A 196 -1.85 0.74 -1.61
CA GLY A 196 -1.05 1.02 -0.42
C GLY A 196 -1.85 1.72 0.69
N LYS A 197 -2.80 2.61 0.35
CA LYS A 197 -3.77 3.15 1.32
C LYS A 197 -4.66 2.04 1.88
N MET A 198 -5.19 1.16 1.03
CA MET A 198 -5.98 0.00 1.46
C MET A 198 -5.18 -0.85 2.45
N ALA A 199 -3.90 -1.12 2.15
CA ALA A 199 -2.98 -1.82 3.05
C ALA A 199 -2.89 -1.16 4.44
N LEU A 200 -2.70 0.17 4.49
CA LEU A 200 -2.65 0.90 5.75
C LEU A 200 -4.01 0.91 6.48
N MET A 201 -5.13 0.98 5.75
CA MET A 201 -6.47 0.88 6.35
C MET A 201 -6.70 -0.47 7.03
N GLU A 202 -6.25 -1.58 6.42
CA GLU A 202 -6.30 -2.90 7.03
C GLU A 202 -5.50 -2.95 8.32
N VAL A 203 -4.25 -2.50 8.30
CA VAL A 203 -3.37 -2.46 9.48
C VAL A 203 -3.95 -1.61 10.61
N GLN A 204 -4.60 -0.49 10.28
CA GLN A 204 -5.12 0.47 11.25
C GLN A 204 -6.50 0.11 11.81
N ARG A 205 -7.39 -0.48 10.99
CA ARG A 205 -8.81 -0.69 11.33
C ARG A 205 -9.17 -2.14 11.54
N TYR A 206 -8.48 -3.06 10.83
CA TYR A 206 -8.79 -4.49 10.80
C TYR A 206 -7.51 -5.32 11.03
N PRO A 207 -6.85 -5.10 12.19
CA PRO A 207 -5.50 -5.60 12.45
C PRO A 207 -5.37 -7.13 12.43
N ASP A 208 -6.49 -7.87 12.50
CA ASP A 208 -6.53 -9.32 12.51
C ASP A 208 -6.73 -9.95 11.11
N ASP A 209 -6.89 -9.12 10.06
CA ASP A 209 -7.20 -9.63 8.73
C ASP A 209 -5.99 -10.22 8.02
N PHE A 210 -4.80 -9.66 8.24
CA PHE A 210 -3.58 -10.06 7.54
C PHE A 210 -2.38 -10.19 8.48
N ASP A 211 -1.59 -11.25 8.28
CA ASP A 211 -0.35 -11.51 9.02
C ASP A 211 0.82 -10.69 8.45
N GLY A 212 0.84 -10.48 7.14
CA GLY A 212 1.85 -9.71 6.43
C GLY A 212 1.24 -8.72 5.44
N VAL A 213 1.70 -7.46 5.50
CA VAL A 213 1.17 -6.38 4.67
C VAL A 213 2.30 -5.64 3.96
N VAL A 214 2.14 -5.42 2.65
CA VAL A 214 3.05 -4.60 1.84
C VAL A 214 2.30 -3.39 1.32
N ALA A 215 2.73 -2.19 1.74
CA ALA A 215 2.16 -0.90 1.35
C ALA A 215 3.17 -0.10 0.50
N GLY A 216 2.97 -0.08 -0.82
CA GLY A 216 3.81 0.65 -1.75
C GLY A 216 3.24 2.00 -2.14
N GLY A 217 4.06 3.06 -2.30
CA GLY A 217 3.67 4.36 -2.82
C GLY A 217 2.32 4.84 -2.27
N PHE A 218 2.10 4.68 -0.98
CA PHE A 218 0.78 4.75 -0.38
C PHE A 218 0.25 6.18 -0.20
N VAL A 219 -1.04 6.33 -0.38
CA VAL A 219 -1.79 7.57 -0.16
C VAL A 219 -2.29 7.63 1.28
N ALA A 220 -1.41 8.04 2.23
CA ALA A 220 -1.83 8.15 3.65
C ALA A 220 -2.91 9.21 3.85
N ASP A 221 -2.74 10.39 3.26
CA ASP A 221 -3.65 11.54 3.36
C ASP A 221 -4.32 11.80 2.01
N ARG A 222 -5.36 11.05 1.68
CA ARG A 222 -6.12 11.23 0.42
C ARG A 222 -6.60 12.67 0.25
N THR A 223 -7.17 13.24 1.28
CA THR A 223 -7.75 14.58 1.25
C THR A 223 -6.69 15.64 0.95
N LYS A 224 -5.55 15.60 1.61
CA LYS A 224 -4.44 16.55 1.42
C LYS A 224 -3.66 16.31 0.14
N LEU A 225 -3.57 15.05 -0.32
CA LEU A 225 -2.94 14.75 -1.60
C LEU A 225 -3.72 15.37 -2.77
N MET A 226 -5.05 15.33 -2.73
CA MET A 226 -5.87 15.99 -3.77
C MET A 226 -5.70 17.50 -3.76
N MET A 227 -5.54 18.11 -2.59
CA MET A 227 -5.15 19.52 -2.45
C MET A 227 -3.75 19.79 -3.04
N MET A 228 -2.78 18.90 -2.86
CA MET A 228 -1.44 19.01 -3.46
C MET A 228 -1.51 18.96 -4.99
N PHE A 229 -2.34 18.08 -5.54
CA PHE A 229 -2.56 18.00 -6.98
C PHE A 229 -3.19 19.30 -7.53
N ASP A 230 -4.19 19.88 -6.84
CA ASP A 230 -4.72 21.19 -7.19
C ASP A 230 -3.64 22.28 -7.20
N TRP A 231 -2.82 22.33 -6.15
CA TRP A 231 -1.68 23.27 -6.07
C TRP A 231 -0.74 23.16 -7.25
N THR A 232 -0.41 21.94 -7.65
CA THR A 232 0.47 21.65 -8.79
C THR A 232 -0.14 22.14 -10.10
N GLN A 233 -1.43 21.83 -10.34
CA GLN A 233 -2.12 22.26 -11.55
C GLN A 233 -2.25 23.80 -11.63
N ARG A 234 -2.54 24.47 -10.51
CA ARG A 234 -2.56 25.94 -10.46
C ARG A 234 -1.20 26.58 -10.66
N ALA A 235 -0.14 25.95 -10.15
CA ALA A 235 1.21 26.46 -10.37
C ALA A 235 1.58 26.48 -11.85
N LEU A 236 1.07 25.52 -12.62
CA LEU A 236 1.32 25.39 -14.05
C LEU A 236 0.38 26.22 -14.93
N LEU A 237 -0.74 26.70 -14.42
CA LEU A 237 -1.73 27.45 -15.20
C LEU A 237 -1.11 28.75 -15.76
N GLY A 238 -0.98 28.83 -17.09
CA GLY A 238 -0.31 29.95 -17.80
C GLY A 238 1.22 29.94 -17.65
N SER A 239 1.78 28.84 -17.12
CA SER A 239 3.22 28.64 -16.93
C SER A 239 3.61 27.21 -17.26
N GLU A 240 2.92 26.64 -18.26
CA GLU A 240 3.08 25.24 -18.66
C GLU A 240 4.53 24.93 -19.02
N ILE A 241 5.02 23.77 -18.59
CA ILE A 241 6.37 23.29 -18.88
C ILE A 241 6.28 22.21 -19.96
N PRO A 242 6.65 22.52 -21.22
CA PRO A 242 6.52 21.56 -22.30
C PRO A 242 7.56 20.43 -22.21
N PRO A 243 7.28 19.25 -22.80
CA PRO A 243 8.09 18.04 -22.64
C PRO A 243 9.56 18.20 -23.06
N GLU A 244 9.85 19.04 -24.03
CA GLU A 244 11.21 19.31 -24.52
C GLU A 244 12.12 19.98 -23.48
N LYS A 245 11.56 20.55 -22.41
CA LYS A 245 12.31 21.16 -21.30
C LYS A 245 12.65 20.17 -20.18
N ILE A 246 11.96 19.03 -20.09
CA ILE A 246 12.16 18.04 -19.03
C ILE A 246 13.60 17.51 -18.99
N PRO A 247 14.28 17.22 -20.12
CA PRO A 247 15.69 16.80 -20.09
C PRO A 247 16.62 17.81 -19.42
N ALA A 248 16.38 19.12 -19.62
CA ALA A 248 17.17 20.17 -18.98
C ALA A 248 16.91 20.24 -17.47
N MET A 249 15.66 20.08 -17.04
CA MET A 249 15.29 20.01 -15.63
C MET A 249 15.98 18.84 -14.93
N LYS A 250 15.88 17.63 -15.48
CA LYS A 250 16.56 16.42 -14.95
C LYS A 250 18.07 16.62 -14.86
N LYS A 251 18.70 17.16 -15.92
CA LYS A 251 20.13 17.42 -15.94
C LYS A 251 20.56 18.38 -14.82
N ALA A 252 19.79 19.46 -14.62
CA ALA A 252 20.09 20.44 -13.57
C ALA A 252 19.93 19.86 -12.16
N THR A 253 18.89 19.07 -11.94
CA THR A 253 18.65 18.39 -10.66
C THR A 253 19.75 17.38 -10.36
N LEU A 254 20.15 16.53 -11.30
CA LEU A 254 21.27 15.60 -11.14
C LEU A 254 22.59 16.33 -10.88
N ALA A 255 22.88 17.38 -11.64
CA ALA A 255 24.12 18.15 -11.42
C ALA A 255 24.22 18.74 -10.01
N ALA A 256 23.08 19.06 -9.38
CA ALA A 256 23.05 19.61 -8.03
C ALA A 256 23.05 18.55 -6.90
N CYS A 257 22.47 17.37 -7.16
CA CYS A 257 22.09 16.43 -6.11
C CYS A 257 22.81 15.09 -6.18
N ASP A 258 23.15 14.58 -7.37
CA ASP A 258 23.63 13.21 -7.60
C ASP A 258 24.88 12.89 -6.75
N ALA A 259 25.94 13.67 -6.87
CA ALA A 259 27.19 13.42 -6.16
C ALA A 259 27.14 13.62 -4.63
N ARG A 260 25.98 14.01 -4.05
CA ARG A 260 25.89 14.33 -2.61
C ARG A 260 25.92 13.12 -1.70
N ASP A 261 25.57 11.94 -2.20
CA ASP A 261 25.72 10.67 -1.49
C ASP A 261 27.13 10.06 -1.60
N GLY A 262 28.03 10.72 -2.36
CA GLY A 262 29.41 10.30 -2.60
C GLY A 262 29.59 9.50 -3.90
N LEU A 263 28.56 9.39 -4.74
CA LEU A 263 28.60 8.66 -6.01
C LEU A 263 27.83 9.45 -7.09
N ALA A 264 28.49 9.75 -8.21
CA ALA A 264 27.84 10.39 -9.36
C ALA A 264 27.47 9.31 -10.38
N ASP A 265 26.29 8.69 -10.23
CA ASP A 265 25.87 7.54 -11.04
C ASP A 265 24.49 7.73 -11.71
N GLY A 266 23.94 8.95 -11.66
CA GLY A 266 22.64 9.31 -12.25
C GLY A 266 21.46 9.02 -11.35
N LEU A 267 21.69 8.71 -10.07
CA LEU A 267 20.65 8.52 -9.06
C LEU A 267 20.83 9.50 -7.90
N ILE A 268 19.75 9.86 -7.26
CA ILE A 268 19.76 10.69 -6.05
C ILE A 268 19.24 9.85 -4.90
N ASP A 269 20.13 9.34 -4.07
CA ASP A 269 19.79 8.43 -2.96
C ASP A 269 19.08 9.15 -1.81
N ARG A 270 19.35 10.45 -1.61
CA ARG A 270 18.75 11.27 -0.56
C ARG A 270 18.34 12.65 -1.09
N PRO A 271 17.28 12.70 -1.92
CA PRO A 271 16.79 13.97 -2.48
C PRO A 271 16.24 14.91 -1.40
N ASP A 272 15.82 14.39 -0.24
CA ASP A 272 15.39 15.15 0.93
C ASP A 272 16.53 16.01 1.54
N LEU A 273 17.79 15.63 1.32
CA LEU A 273 18.97 16.40 1.75
C LEU A 273 19.49 17.34 0.66
N CYS A 274 18.92 17.29 -0.56
CA CYS A 274 19.35 18.13 -1.65
C CYS A 274 18.61 19.46 -1.66
N LYS A 275 19.34 20.55 -1.48
CA LYS A 275 18.80 21.92 -1.63
C LYS A 275 18.93 22.37 -3.08
N PHE A 276 17.96 22.01 -3.90
CA PHE A 276 17.92 22.39 -5.31
C PHE A 276 17.17 23.72 -5.51
N ASP A 277 17.75 24.62 -6.33
CA ASP A 277 17.12 25.88 -6.71
C ASP A 277 16.80 25.90 -8.22
N PRO A 278 15.53 25.84 -8.67
CA PRO A 278 15.16 25.90 -10.07
C PRO A 278 15.68 27.15 -10.84
N LYS A 279 16.06 28.23 -10.14
CA LYS A 279 16.59 29.44 -10.76
C LYS A 279 17.82 29.20 -11.63
N VAL A 280 18.57 28.12 -11.39
CA VAL A 280 19.74 27.74 -12.21
C VAL A 280 19.38 27.50 -13.68
N LEU A 281 18.10 27.26 -14.00
CA LEU A 281 17.60 27.07 -15.35
C LEU A 281 16.90 28.31 -15.94
N THR A 282 16.94 29.47 -15.28
CA THR A 282 16.29 30.67 -15.83
C THR A 282 16.89 31.04 -17.17
N CYS A 283 16.05 31.29 -18.18
CA CYS A 283 16.53 31.76 -19.49
C CYS A 283 17.20 33.14 -19.37
N GLU A 284 18.43 33.26 -19.88
CA GLU A 284 19.14 34.55 -19.97
C GLU A 284 18.72 35.40 -21.16
N GLY A 285 17.95 34.83 -22.10
CA GLY A 285 17.47 35.47 -23.33
C GLY A 285 16.13 34.90 -23.77
N ALA A 286 16.01 34.57 -25.06
CA ALA A 286 14.80 33.97 -25.62
C ALA A 286 14.49 32.60 -24.98
N ASP A 287 13.20 32.27 -24.91
CA ASP A 287 12.75 30.97 -24.44
C ASP A 287 13.24 29.82 -25.34
N GLY A 288 13.56 28.65 -24.75
CA GLY A 288 14.06 27.49 -25.47
C GLY A 288 14.09 26.21 -24.63
N PRO A 289 14.47 25.08 -25.26
CA PRO A 289 14.36 23.76 -24.60
C PRO A 289 15.36 23.55 -23.45
N ASN A 290 16.38 24.38 -23.35
CA ASN A 290 17.45 24.23 -22.34
C ASN A 290 17.31 25.19 -21.16
N CYS A 291 16.23 25.95 -21.08
CA CYS A 291 15.98 26.89 -19.99
C CYS A 291 14.49 27.00 -19.68
N LEU A 292 14.18 27.57 -18.53
CA LEU A 292 12.81 27.86 -18.09
C LEU A 292 12.57 29.37 -18.07
N THR A 293 11.40 29.81 -18.51
CA THR A 293 10.98 31.18 -18.28
C THR A 293 10.88 31.49 -16.78
N PRO A 294 10.96 32.75 -16.34
CA PRO A 294 10.80 33.11 -14.93
C PRO A 294 9.47 32.59 -14.32
N ALA A 295 8.40 32.54 -15.12
CA ALA A 295 7.11 31.98 -14.70
C ALA A 295 7.19 30.47 -14.48
N GLN A 296 7.82 29.73 -15.38
CA GLN A 296 8.03 28.27 -15.25
C GLN A 296 8.96 27.94 -14.07
N VAL A 297 10.00 28.71 -13.82
CA VAL A 297 10.85 28.58 -12.62
C VAL A 297 10.03 28.75 -11.35
N THR A 298 9.14 29.73 -11.31
CA THR A 298 8.24 29.97 -10.17
C THR A 298 7.27 28.81 -9.99
N ALA A 299 6.70 28.29 -11.08
CA ALA A 299 5.80 27.13 -11.06
C ALA A 299 6.51 25.90 -10.51
N TRP A 300 7.70 25.58 -11.03
CA TRP A 300 8.47 24.43 -10.57
C TRP A 300 8.88 24.55 -9.10
N ARG A 301 9.26 25.74 -8.65
CA ARG A 301 9.53 25.99 -7.23
C ARG A 301 8.30 25.69 -6.36
N LYS A 302 7.11 26.17 -6.74
CA LYS A 302 5.87 25.88 -6.01
C LYS A 302 5.59 24.39 -5.91
N ILE A 303 5.88 23.62 -6.96
CA ILE A 303 5.71 22.15 -6.99
C ILE A 303 6.68 21.48 -6.00
N LEU A 304 7.94 21.92 -5.98
CA LEU A 304 8.94 21.39 -5.04
C LEU A 304 8.66 21.80 -3.60
N ASP A 305 8.19 23.02 -3.37
CA ASP A 305 7.92 23.53 -2.03
C ASP A 305 6.62 22.95 -1.44
N GLY A 306 5.61 22.67 -2.28
CA GLY A 306 4.28 22.23 -1.85
C GLY A 306 3.35 23.37 -1.43
N PRO A 307 2.06 23.07 -1.16
CA PRO A 307 1.03 24.05 -0.90
C PRO A 307 1.23 24.80 0.42
N VAL A 308 0.93 26.10 0.36
CA VAL A 308 0.88 27.00 1.51
C VAL A 308 -0.44 27.80 1.48
N ASN A 309 -0.91 28.20 2.66
CA ASN A 309 -2.04 29.14 2.77
C ASN A 309 -1.61 30.60 2.61
N SER A 310 -2.53 31.56 2.71
CA SER A 310 -2.26 32.99 2.55
C SER A 310 -1.30 33.56 3.61
N THR A 311 -1.16 32.90 4.76
CA THR A 311 -0.22 33.29 5.82
C THR A 311 1.18 32.68 5.64
N GLY A 312 1.38 31.83 4.61
CA GLY A 312 2.63 31.13 4.35
C GLY A 312 2.80 29.84 5.19
N GLU A 313 1.78 29.37 5.88
CA GLU A 313 1.80 28.10 6.59
C GLU A 313 1.80 26.95 5.58
N LYS A 314 2.72 25.99 5.77
CA LYS A 314 2.86 24.81 4.91
C LYS A 314 1.77 23.80 5.21
N LEU A 315 0.95 23.48 4.20
CA LEU A 315 -0.21 22.58 4.33
C LEU A 315 0.14 21.12 4.05
N PHE A 316 1.10 20.90 3.14
CA PHE A 316 1.56 19.56 2.76
C PHE A 316 2.98 19.61 2.18
N PRO A 317 3.77 18.53 2.22
CA PRO A 317 5.08 18.51 1.56
C PRO A 317 4.94 18.58 0.04
N GLY A 318 5.93 19.20 -0.61
CA GLY A 318 6.08 19.14 -2.06
C GLY A 318 6.81 17.88 -2.50
N TYR A 319 7.17 17.83 -3.79
CA TYR A 319 7.91 16.72 -4.36
C TYR A 319 9.41 16.85 -4.12
N SER A 320 10.09 15.71 -4.09
CA SER A 320 11.55 15.65 -3.98
C SER A 320 12.21 15.94 -5.34
N PRO A 321 13.39 16.60 -5.40
CA PRO A 321 14.17 16.72 -6.63
C PRO A 321 14.46 15.34 -7.26
N GLY A 322 14.40 15.24 -8.60
CA GLY A 322 14.66 13.98 -9.32
C GLY A 322 13.41 13.26 -9.84
N HIS A 323 12.21 13.79 -9.59
CA HIS A 323 10.94 13.22 -10.02
C HIS A 323 10.46 13.69 -11.41
N GLU A 324 11.20 14.52 -12.12
CA GLU A 324 10.75 15.24 -13.30
C GLU A 324 10.48 14.37 -14.53
N GLY A 325 10.89 13.09 -14.50
CA GLY A 325 10.89 12.25 -15.70
C GLY A 325 9.53 11.95 -16.31
N ASP A 326 8.49 11.80 -15.50
CA ASP A 326 7.13 11.50 -15.93
C ASP A 326 6.17 12.72 -15.89
N TYR A 327 6.71 13.93 -15.79
CA TYR A 327 5.92 15.16 -15.79
C TYR A 327 4.88 15.25 -16.92
N PRO A 328 5.22 14.89 -18.19
CA PRO A 328 4.26 14.99 -19.28
C PRO A 328 2.97 14.24 -19.02
N TYR A 329 3.04 13.10 -18.38
CA TYR A 329 1.87 12.27 -18.11
C TYR A 329 1.14 12.67 -16.81
N TYR A 330 1.89 12.84 -15.72
CA TYR A 330 1.30 13.01 -14.39
C TYR A 330 1.02 14.46 -14.03
N ILE A 331 1.88 15.37 -14.41
CA ILE A 331 1.91 16.73 -13.87
C ILE A 331 1.60 17.78 -14.91
N THR A 332 2.36 17.86 -16.00
CA THR A 332 2.26 18.96 -16.97
C THR A 332 1.20 18.76 -18.04
N GLY A 333 0.70 17.53 -18.23
CA GLY A 333 -0.45 17.27 -19.08
C GLY A 333 -0.22 17.35 -20.58
N PHE A 334 1.00 17.25 -21.08
CA PHE A 334 1.29 17.23 -22.52
C PHE A 334 1.00 15.88 -23.22
N GLY A 335 0.39 14.95 -22.51
CA GLY A 335 -0.21 13.76 -23.08
C GLY A 335 -1.59 13.65 -22.51
N THR A 336 -2.60 14.14 -23.24
CA THR A 336 -3.98 14.04 -22.77
C THR A 336 -4.33 12.59 -22.47
N MET A 337 -4.55 12.31 -21.19
CA MET A 337 -5.01 11.01 -20.75
C MET A 337 -6.53 11.06 -20.70
N HIS A 338 -7.19 10.29 -21.56
CA HIS A 338 -8.66 10.21 -21.60
C HIS A 338 -9.38 11.57 -21.70
N GLY A 339 -8.73 12.58 -22.35
CA GLY A 339 -9.29 13.91 -22.47
C GLY A 339 -9.01 14.86 -21.31
N TYR A 340 -8.26 14.44 -20.30
CA TYR A 340 -7.86 15.28 -19.17
C TYR A 340 -6.46 15.85 -19.37
N PRO A 341 -6.16 17.02 -18.77
CA PRO A 341 -4.86 17.67 -18.89
C PRO A 341 -3.69 16.81 -18.35
N SER A 342 -3.87 16.15 -17.21
CA SER A 342 -2.86 15.29 -16.58
C SER A 342 -3.51 14.25 -15.68
N SER A 343 -2.75 13.25 -15.27
CA SER A 343 -3.21 12.23 -14.32
C SER A 343 -3.58 12.85 -12.96
N ASP A 344 -2.74 13.73 -12.42
CA ASP A 344 -3.00 14.40 -11.15
C ASP A 344 -4.26 15.25 -11.22
N PHE A 345 -4.50 15.93 -12.34
CA PHE A 345 -5.76 16.65 -12.57
C PHE A 345 -6.98 15.72 -12.52
N MET A 346 -6.92 14.58 -13.21
CA MET A 346 -8.05 13.62 -13.23
C MET A 346 -8.44 13.19 -11.82
N TYR A 347 -7.46 12.77 -11.03
CA TYR A 347 -7.74 12.31 -9.67
C TYR A 347 -8.22 13.43 -8.76
N MET A 348 -7.61 14.60 -8.84
CA MET A 348 -7.99 15.76 -8.03
C MET A 348 -9.40 16.25 -8.38
N ASP A 349 -9.69 16.51 -9.66
CA ASP A 349 -10.99 17.02 -10.11
C ASP A 349 -12.11 16.03 -9.76
N SER A 350 -11.85 14.73 -9.96
CA SER A 350 -12.78 13.67 -9.62
C SER A 350 -13.09 13.62 -8.12
N PHE A 351 -12.09 13.79 -7.25
CA PHE A 351 -12.31 13.86 -5.81
C PHE A 351 -13.08 15.11 -5.41
N MET A 352 -12.63 16.29 -5.86
CA MET A 352 -13.24 17.56 -5.49
C MET A 352 -14.71 17.62 -5.89
N ARG A 353 -15.05 17.16 -7.10
CA ARG A 353 -16.43 17.14 -7.59
C ARG A 353 -17.29 16.07 -6.93
N TRP A 354 -16.81 14.84 -6.88
CA TRP A 354 -17.68 13.71 -6.58
C TRP A 354 -17.70 13.31 -5.11
N PHE A 355 -16.69 13.71 -4.34
CA PHE A 355 -16.73 13.53 -2.89
C PHE A 355 -17.16 14.80 -2.15
N VAL A 356 -16.66 15.97 -2.55
CA VAL A 356 -16.66 17.15 -1.67
C VAL A 356 -17.66 18.23 -2.11
N PHE A 357 -17.49 18.83 -3.29
CA PHE A 357 -18.16 20.10 -3.63
C PHE A 357 -19.35 19.96 -4.60
N GLY A 358 -19.46 18.84 -5.31
CA GLY A 358 -20.49 18.60 -6.33
C GLY A 358 -20.02 18.88 -7.77
N PRO A 359 -20.81 18.45 -8.78
CA PRO A 359 -20.38 18.31 -10.17
C PRO A 359 -20.05 19.64 -10.88
N THR A 360 -20.51 20.77 -10.37
CA THR A 360 -20.29 22.10 -10.97
C THR A 360 -19.06 22.82 -10.44
N PHE A 361 -18.36 22.23 -9.47
CA PHE A 361 -17.16 22.83 -8.88
C PHE A 361 -16.00 22.86 -9.89
N ASP A 362 -15.38 24.02 -10.07
CA ASP A 362 -14.15 24.16 -10.84
C ASP A 362 -12.96 23.99 -9.89
N SER A 363 -12.39 22.80 -9.87
CA SER A 363 -11.37 22.43 -8.88
C SER A 363 -10.18 23.37 -8.91
N VAL A 364 -9.73 23.80 -10.09
CA VAL A 364 -8.55 24.66 -10.25
C VAL A 364 -8.83 26.12 -9.91
N ARG A 365 -10.07 26.59 -10.03
CA ARG A 365 -10.41 28.02 -9.80
C ARG A 365 -11.02 28.30 -8.45
N ASP A 366 -11.88 27.39 -7.99
CA ASP A 366 -12.75 27.65 -6.84
C ASP A 366 -12.15 27.20 -5.50
N PHE A 367 -11.15 26.30 -5.49
CA PHE A 367 -10.53 25.86 -4.24
C PHE A 367 -9.75 26.97 -3.56
N ASN A 368 -9.96 27.20 -2.28
CA ASN A 368 -9.28 28.22 -1.47
C ASN A 368 -8.49 27.54 -0.34
N TYR A 369 -7.18 27.74 -0.29
CA TYR A 369 -6.28 27.07 0.68
C TYR A 369 -6.47 27.54 2.13
N ASP A 370 -7.18 28.63 2.38
CA ASP A 370 -7.50 29.09 3.74
C ASP A 370 -8.83 28.54 4.25
N THR A 371 -9.80 28.33 3.36
CA THR A 371 -11.20 28.03 3.77
C THR A 371 -11.69 26.68 3.29
N SER A 372 -11.24 26.19 2.10
CA SER A 372 -11.75 24.94 1.53
C SER A 372 -11.31 23.69 2.29
N LEU A 373 -10.25 23.76 3.09
CA LEU A 373 -9.79 22.64 3.93
C LEU A 373 -10.88 22.14 4.90
N GLY A 374 -11.71 23.05 5.42
CA GLY A 374 -12.83 22.69 6.29
C GLY A 374 -13.86 21.77 5.62
N TYR A 375 -14.01 21.86 4.29
CA TYR A 375 -14.89 20.94 3.54
C TYR A 375 -14.29 19.56 3.31
N LEU A 376 -12.98 19.40 3.43
CA LEU A 376 -12.30 18.11 3.36
C LEU A 376 -12.39 17.33 4.67
N GLU A 377 -12.51 18.03 5.80
CA GLU A 377 -12.46 17.44 7.15
C GLU A 377 -13.46 16.28 7.37
N PRO A 378 -14.72 16.34 6.90
CA PRO A 378 -15.65 15.21 7.06
C PRO A 378 -15.17 13.91 6.42
N PHE A 379 -14.30 13.98 5.41
CA PHE A 379 -13.78 12.81 4.68
C PHE A 379 -12.51 12.23 5.31
N VAL A 380 -11.77 13.00 6.12
CA VAL A 380 -10.50 12.57 6.74
C VAL A 380 -10.69 11.25 7.50
N LYS A 381 -11.75 11.14 8.31
CA LYS A 381 -12.01 9.95 9.10
C LYS A 381 -12.00 8.65 8.29
N ASP A 382 -12.61 8.65 7.11
CA ASP A 382 -12.79 7.42 6.33
C ASP A 382 -11.83 7.32 5.14
N GLN A 383 -11.38 8.45 4.56
CA GLN A 383 -10.54 8.44 3.38
C GLN A 383 -9.03 8.49 3.68
N ASP A 384 -8.62 8.95 4.87
CA ASP A 384 -7.21 9.08 5.22
C ASP A 384 -6.76 7.95 6.15
N ALA A 385 -5.61 7.36 5.84
CA ALA A 385 -4.97 6.26 6.57
C ALA A 385 -3.76 6.80 7.37
N THR A 386 -4.02 7.74 8.28
CA THR A 386 -2.97 8.52 8.96
C THR A 386 -2.67 8.09 10.40
N GLN A 387 -3.40 7.10 10.92
CA GLN A 387 -3.18 6.63 12.29
C GLN A 387 -1.80 5.99 12.43
N THR A 388 -1.03 6.44 13.43
CA THR A 388 0.33 5.97 13.68
C THR A 388 0.44 5.03 14.89
N ASP A 389 -0.60 4.90 15.69
CA ASP A 389 -0.69 3.86 16.72
C ASP A 389 -1.17 2.55 16.07
N LEU A 390 -0.25 1.62 15.89
CA LEU A 390 -0.48 0.30 15.30
C LEU A 390 -0.36 -0.81 16.35
N SER A 391 -0.63 -0.49 17.62
CA SER A 391 -0.48 -1.41 18.75
C SER A 391 -1.30 -2.68 18.59
N ALA A 392 -2.53 -2.59 18.04
CA ALA A 392 -3.39 -3.75 17.80
C ALA A 392 -2.78 -4.69 16.73
N PHE A 393 -2.30 -4.15 15.60
CA PHE A 393 -1.64 -4.93 14.56
C PHE A 393 -0.34 -5.61 15.06
N LYS A 394 0.45 -4.89 15.85
CA LYS A 394 1.63 -5.45 16.52
C LYS A 394 1.25 -6.59 17.48
N ALA A 395 0.18 -6.41 18.26
CA ALA A 395 -0.29 -7.42 19.21
C ALA A 395 -0.79 -8.69 18.53
N HIS A 396 -1.41 -8.56 17.34
CA HIS A 396 -1.75 -9.70 16.48
C HIS A 396 -0.51 -10.47 15.97
N GLY A 397 0.66 -9.84 15.96
CA GLY A 397 1.90 -10.40 15.42
C GLY A 397 2.19 -9.99 13.98
N GLY A 398 1.36 -9.11 13.41
CA GLY A 398 1.43 -8.66 12.03
C GLY A 398 2.77 -7.98 11.68
N LYS A 399 3.14 -8.04 10.40
CA LYS A 399 4.35 -7.42 9.84
C LYS A 399 3.98 -6.49 8.69
N LEU A 400 4.53 -5.28 8.69
CA LEU A 400 4.29 -4.27 7.65
C LEU A 400 5.60 -3.87 6.97
N ILE A 401 5.70 -4.13 5.67
CA ILE A 401 6.73 -3.54 4.82
C ILE A 401 6.10 -2.39 4.04
N MET A 402 6.69 -1.22 4.16
CA MET A 402 6.37 -0.05 3.34
C MET A 402 7.48 0.20 2.34
N TYR A 403 7.14 0.63 1.12
CA TYR A 403 8.12 1.13 0.16
C TYR A 403 7.61 2.36 -0.59
N ASN A 404 8.51 3.23 -1.01
CA ASN A 404 8.20 4.30 -1.94
C ASN A 404 9.43 4.64 -2.80
N GLY A 405 9.18 5.22 -3.97
CA GLY A 405 10.22 5.80 -4.79
C GLY A 405 10.62 7.18 -4.31
N TRP A 406 11.93 7.47 -4.22
CA TRP A 406 12.38 8.83 -3.99
C TRP A 406 12.03 9.80 -5.13
N ALA A 407 11.80 9.25 -6.33
CA ALA A 407 11.37 9.99 -7.52
C ALA A 407 9.86 9.87 -7.80
N ASP A 408 9.07 9.45 -6.82
CA ASP A 408 7.61 9.35 -6.96
C ASP A 408 7.00 10.74 -7.17
N HIS A 409 6.33 10.91 -8.31
CA HIS A 409 5.69 12.15 -8.75
C HIS A 409 4.19 12.19 -8.46
N SER A 410 3.63 11.14 -7.84
CA SER A 410 2.22 11.07 -7.46
C SER A 410 2.06 11.14 -5.94
N THR A 411 2.75 10.28 -5.18
CA THR A 411 2.71 10.31 -3.72
C THR A 411 4.01 10.88 -3.15
N PRO A 412 4.02 12.12 -2.62
CA PRO A 412 5.24 12.77 -2.16
C PRO A 412 6.04 11.90 -1.18
N PRO A 413 7.30 11.55 -1.51
CA PRO A 413 8.12 10.63 -0.70
C PRO A 413 8.31 11.08 0.75
N LEU A 414 8.39 12.40 0.96
CA LEU A 414 8.52 12.98 2.31
C LEU A 414 7.30 12.70 3.19
N ARG A 415 6.11 12.50 2.60
CA ARG A 415 4.93 12.13 3.38
C ARG A 415 4.99 10.67 3.84
N THR A 416 5.52 9.79 3.00
CA THR A 416 5.79 8.39 3.37
C THR A 416 6.78 8.31 4.54
N VAL A 417 7.88 9.05 4.45
CA VAL A 417 8.86 9.14 5.54
C VAL A 417 8.22 9.66 6.83
N ALA A 418 7.46 10.76 6.75
CA ALA A 418 6.80 11.35 7.91
C ALA A 418 5.80 10.40 8.59
N TYR A 419 5.08 9.57 7.81
CA TYR A 419 4.20 8.54 8.35
C TYR A 419 4.99 7.47 9.12
N TYR A 420 6.05 6.93 8.49
CA TYR A 420 6.93 5.94 9.12
C TYR A 420 7.56 6.43 10.41
N GLU A 421 8.08 7.66 10.41
CA GLU A 421 8.65 8.29 11.60
C GLU A 421 7.60 8.55 12.68
N GLY A 422 6.36 8.88 12.28
CA GLY A 422 5.22 8.98 13.18
C GLY A 422 4.95 7.66 13.92
N VAL A 423 4.94 6.54 13.19
CA VAL A 423 4.80 5.20 13.80
C VAL A 423 5.99 4.89 14.73
N ARG A 424 7.21 5.19 14.31
CA ARG A 424 8.40 5.00 15.16
C ARG A 424 8.37 5.86 16.42
N LYS A 425 7.84 7.06 16.34
CA LYS A 425 7.67 7.95 17.51
C LYS A 425 6.72 7.35 18.54
N VAL A 426 5.65 6.68 18.10
CA VAL A 426 4.69 6.03 19.00
C VAL A 426 5.26 4.76 19.63
N HIS A 427 5.96 3.92 18.83
CA HIS A 427 6.38 2.57 19.24
C HIS A 427 7.83 2.48 19.71
N GLY A 428 8.64 3.52 19.52
CA GLY A 428 10.06 3.52 19.86
C GLY A 428 10.84 2.43 19.14
N ALA A 429 11.81 1.81 19.82
CA ALA A 429 12.61 0.70 19.27
C ALA A 429 11.75 -0.52 18.89
N ALA A 430 10.60 -0.71 19.53
CA ALA A 430 9.70 -1.83 19.22
C ALA A 430 9.01 -1.72 17.83
N ALA A 431 9.13 -0.58 17.14
CA ALA A 431 8.74 -0.44 15.75
C ALA A 431 9.52 -1.40 14.84
N ASP A 432 10.80 -1.63 15.15
CA ASP A 432 11.66 -2.50 14.34
C ASP A 432 11.26 -3.98 14.38
N ASP A 433 10.39 -4.39 15.30
CA ASP A 433 9.88 -5.74 15.40
C ASP A 433 8.79 -6.04 14.36
N PHE A 434 8.11 -5.00 13.81
CA PHE A 434 6.93 -5.22 12.97
C PHE A 434 6.79 -4.27 11.78
N ILE A 435 7.58 -3.21 11.65
CA ILE A 435 7.57 -2.31 10.48
C ILE A 435 8.94 -2.16 9.83
N ARG A 436 8.98 -1.99 8.50
CA ARG A 436 10.15 -1.57 7.70
C ARG A 436 9.70 -0.60 6.62
N LEU A 437 10.55 0.38 6.32
CA LEU A 437 10.39 1.27 5.18
C LEU A 437 11.60 1.13 4.25
N PHE A 438 11.34 0.93 2.96
CA PHE A 438 12.34 0.91 1.90
C PHE A 438 12.10 2.08 0.95
N MET A 439 13.03 3.02 0.90
CA MET A 439 12.99 4.16 -0.02
C MET A 439 13.90 3.87 -1.20
N ALA A 440 13.30 3.73 -2.40
CA ALA A 440 14.01 3.31 -3.60
C ALA A 440 14.48 4.52 -4.43
N PRO A 441 15.81 4.74 -4.59
CA PRO A 441 16.32 5.83 -5.42
C PRO A 441 15.91 5.68 -6.88
N GLY A 442 15.39 6.75 -7.46
CA GLY A 442 15.00 6.80 -8.87
C GLY A 442 13.81 5.93 -9.27
N LEU A 443 13.12 5.28 -8.34
CA LEU A 443 11.82 4.66 -8.59
C LEU A 443 10.75 5.75 -8.69
N TYR A 444 9.91 5.67 -9.74
CA TYR A 444 8.72 6.49 -9.91
C TYR A 444 7.53 5.91 -9.14
N HIS A 445 6.31 6.30 -9.51
CA HIS A 445 5.11 5.83 -8.81
C HIS A 445 4.85 4.34 -9.05
N CYS A 446 5.08 3.52 -8.05
CA CYS A 446 4.94 2.04 -8.04
C CYS A 446 5.91 1.29 -8.96
N THR A 447 6.24 1.81 -10.14
CA THR A 447 7.09 1.18 -11.17
C THR A 447 7.86 2.23 -11.96
N GLY A 448 8.78 1.77 -12.83
CA GLY A 448 9.49 2.67 -13.75
C GLY A 448 10.51 3.56 -13.07
N GLY A 449 11.03 4.53 -13.82
CA GLY A 449 12.03 5.48 -13.34
C GLY A 449 13.46 5.10 -13.71
N PRO A 450 14.43 6.00 -13.49
CA PRO A 450 15.82 5.80 -13.88
C PRO A 450 16.56 4.80 -12.99
N GLY A 451 16.13 4.59 -11.75
CA GLY A 451 16.76 3.67 -10.80
C GLY A 451 16.32 2.23 -10.93
N PRO A 452 16.98 1.29 -10.22
CA PRO A 452 16.50 -0.07 -10.05
C PRO A 452 15.10 -0.08 -9.45
N ASN A 453 14.16 -0.68 -10.17
CA ASN A 453 12.71 -0.53 -9.94
C ASN A 453 11.94 -1.86 -9.93
N SER A 454 12.66 -3.01 -9.94
CA SER A 454 12.09 -4.35 -9.91
C SER A 454 12.60 -5.11 -8.68
N PHE A 455 11.71 -5.34 -7.71
CA PHE A 455 11.94 -6.06 -6.46
C PHE A 455 10.65 -6.69 -5.90
N GLY A 456 9.69 -7.01 -6.76
CA GLY A 456 8.44 -7.69 -6.38
C GLY A 456 7.31 -6.79 -5.88
N GLY A 457 7.40 -5.48 -6.03
CA GLY A 457 6.29 -4.56 -5.78
C GLY A 457 5.17 -4.68 -6.84
N THR A 458 4.04 -4.06 -6.58
CA THR A 458 2.87 -4.09 -7.47
C THR A 458 3.23 -3.64 -8.88
N ASN A 459 2.84 -4.43 -9.89
CA ASN A 459 3.08 -4.22 -11.32
C ASN A 459 4.57 -4.25 -11.75
N GLN A 460 5.49 -4.61 -10.88
CA GLN A 460 6.89 -4.81 -11.23
C GLN A 460 7.12 -6.18 -11.88
N LYS A 461 8.19 -6.32 -12.66
CA LYS A 461 8.48 -7.55 -13.43
C LYS A 461 9.97 -7.93 -13.32
N GLY A 462 10.28 -9.21 -13.57
CA GLY A 462 11.66 -9.68 -13.72
C GLY A 462 12.41 -9.95 -12.41
N TYR A 463 11.77 -9.82 -11.26
CA TYR A 463 12.33 -10.24 -9.96
C TYR A 463 12.20 -11.77 -9.77
N LYS A 464 12.99 -12.33 -8.88
CA LYS A 464 12.92 -13.77 -8.55
C LYS A 464 11.82 -14.01 -7.52
N LYS A 465 10.67 -14.47 -8.00
CA LYS A 465 9.49 -14.74 -7.16
C LYS A 465 9.86 -15.61 -5.96
N ASN A 466 9.35 -15.24 -4.79
CA ASN A 466 9.53 -15.89 -3.49
C ASN A 466 10.98 -15.89 -2.97
N ASP A 467 11.92 -15.19 -3.60
CA ASP A 467 13.28 -14.98 -3.07
C ASP A 467 13.24 -13.81 -2.07
N PRO A 468 13.58 -14.01 -0.79
CA PRO A 468 13.43 -12.98 0.24
C PRO A 468 14.41 -11.80 0.12
N GLU A 469 15.38 -11.84 -0.80
CA GLU A 469 16.27 -10.70 -1.08
C GLU A 469 15.90 -9.98 -2.38
N ASP A 470 15.31 -10.67 -3.37
CA ASP A 470 14.94 -10.10 -4.68
C ASP A 470 13.43 -9.80 -4.78
N ASP A 471 12.63 -10.23 -3.81
CA ASP A 471 11.17 -10.15 -3.84
C ASP A 471 10.60 -9.71 -2.48
N ILE A 472 9.94 -8.55 -2.49
CA ILE A 472 9.34 -7.98 -1.28
C ILE A 472 8.27 -8.91 -0.67
N MET A 473 7.56 -9.70 -1.50
CA MET A 473 6.61 -10.71 -0.99
C MET A 473 7.33 -11.89 -0.36
N GLY A 474 8.44 -12.35 -0.93
CA GLY A 474 9.32 -13.34 -0.29
C GLY A 474 9.92 -12.84 1.02
N ALA A 475 10.24 -11.53 1.08
CA ALA A 475 10.75 -10.89 2.28
C ALA A 475 9.73 -10.83 3.42
N ILE A 476 8.47 -10.44 3.11
CA ILE A 476 7.39 -10.41 4.12
C ILE A 476 7.01 -11.81 4.59
N ASP A 477 6.95 -12.80 3.68
CA ASP A 477 6.72 -14.21 4.00
C ASP A 477 7.75 -14.71 5.03
N ARG A 478 9.04 -14.50 4.74
CA ARG A 478 10.12 -14.90 5.65
C ARG A 478 10.02 -14.21 7.00
N TRP A 479 9.62 -12.94 7.01
CA TRP A 479 9.46 -12.20 8.26
C TRP A 479 8.32 -12.72 9.11
N VAL A 480 7.15 -12.93 8.51
CA VAL A 480 5.97 -13.49 9.20
C VAL A 480 6.24 -14.93 9.70
N GLU A 481 6.73 -15.78 8.81
CA GLU A 481 6.81 -17.22 9.07
C GLU A 481 8.03 -17.64 9.90
N LYS A 482 9.13 -16.89 9.80
CA LYS A 482 10.41 -17.23 10.45
C LYS A 482 10.90 -16.18 11.44
N GLY A 483 10.21 -15.05 11.56
CA GLY A 483 10.65 -13.92 12.40
C GLY A 483 11.90 -13.19 11.87
N ILE A 484 12.31 -13.44 10.62
CA ILE A 484 13.53 -12.85 10.05
C ILE A 484 13.18 -11.60 9.25
N ALA A 485 13.37 -10.43 9.85
CA ALA A 485 13.12 -9.14 9.22
C ALA A 485 14.07 -8.89 8.03
N PRO A 486 13.58 -8.31 6.92
CA PRO A 486 14.45 -7.96 5.80
C PRO A 486 15.43 -6.84 6.18
N THR A 487 16.70 -7.05 5.85
CA THR A 487 17.79 -6.08 6.07
C THR A 487 18.19 -5.35 4.79
N LYS A 488 17.74 -5.80 3.65
CA LYS A 488 17.86 -5.20 2.32
C LYS A 488 16.87 -5.89 1.36
N LEU A 489 16.61 -5.25 0.23
CA LEU A 489 16.03 -5.83 -0.97
C LEU A 489 16.96 -5.52 -2.14
N ILE A 490 17.16 -6.45 -3.05
CA ILE A 490 17.94 -6.22 -4.27
C ILE A 490 16.99 -5.81 -5.38
N ALA A 491 17.04 -4.55 -5.77
CA ALA A 491 16.29 -4.06 -6.91
C ALA A 491 17.10 -4.20 -8.20
N THR A 492 16.41 -4.54 -9.28
CA THR A 492 16.98 -4.66 -10.63
C THR A 492 16.44 -3.58 -11.56
N LYS A 493 17.28 -2.99 -12.37
CA LYS A 493 16.93 -2.19 -13.54
C LYS A 493 17.16 -3.00 -14.79
N PHE A 494 16.11 -3.15 -15.57
CA PHE A 494 16.20 -3.73 -16.92
C PHE A 494 16.27 -2.63 -17.97
N LYS A 495 16.90 -2.93 -19.10
CA LYS A 495 16.90 -2.02 -20.23
C LYS A 495 15.46 -1.82 -20.71
N ASN A 496 15.05 -0.56 -20.90
CA ASN A 496 13.70 -0.17 -21.25
C ASN A 496 12.59 -0.70 -20.32
N ASP A 497 12.94 -1.07 -19.07
CA ASP A 497 12.06 -1.72 -18.08
C ASP A 497 11.49 -3.07 -18.58
N ASP A 498 12.15 -3.72 -19.57
CA ASP A 498 11.78 -5.02 -20.11
C ASP A 498 12.80 -6.10 -19.66
N PRO A 499 12.39 -7.08 -18.84
CA PRO A 499 13.27 -8.17 -18.42
C PRO A 499 13.91 -8.96 -19.57
N SER A 500 13.28 -9.01 -20.75
CA SER A 500 13.81 -9.70 -21.94
C SER A 500 15.00 -8.98 -22.57
N GLU A 501 15.18 -7.68 -22.30
CA GLU A 501 16.28 -6.87 -22.84
C GLU A 501 17.54 -6.89 -21.96
N GLY A 502 17.51 -7.59 -20.83
CA GLY A 502 18.65 -7.81 -19.94
C GLY A 502 18.79 -6.76 -18.83
N VAL A 503 19.64 -7.13 -17.87
CA VAL A 503 19.90 -6.31 -16.67
C VAL A 503 20.90 -5.20 -16.99
N VAL A 504 20.55 -3.97 -16.60
CA VAL A 504 21.42 -2.78 -16.72
C VAL A 504 22.11 -2.50 -15.38
N ARG A 505 21.37 -2.60 -14.27
CA ARG A 505 21.86 -2.26 -12.93
C ARG A 505 21.14 -3.07 -11.88
N THR A 506 21.85 -3.42 -10.81
CA THR A 506 21.27 -3.88 -9.55
C THR A 506 21.71 -2.98 -8.40
N ARG A 507 20.85 -2.80 -7.39
CA ARG A 507 21.16 -1.99 -6.20
C ARG A 507 20.44 -2.56 -4.98
N PRO A 508 21.09 -2.62 -3.80
CA PRO A 508 20.34 -2.89 -2.57
C PRO A 508 19.49 -1.67 -2.21
N ILE A 509 18.20 -1.89 -1.94
CA ILE A 509 17.35 -0.94 -1.26
C ILE A 509 17.44 -1.26 0.22
N CYS A 510 17.84 -0.28 1.02
CA CYS A 510 18.10 -0.45 2.44
C CYS A 510 16.91 0.00 3.29
N PRO A 511 16.72 -0.58 4.50
CA PRO A 511 15.72 -0.08 5.43
C PRO A 511 16.04 1.37 5.83
N TYR A 512 15.09 2.28 5.61
CA TYR A 512 15.22 3.68 5.98
C TYR A 512 15.53 3.82 7.50
N PRO A 513 16.48 4.69 7.92
CA PRO A 513 17.15 5.74 7.14
C PRO A 513 18.47 5.32 6.46
N GLN A 514 18.83 4.03 6.43
CA GLN A 514 20.03 3.55 5.74
C GLN A 514 19.91 3.75 4.21
N VAL A 515 21.07 3.91 3.57
CA VAL A 515 21.24 4.02 2.12
C VAL A 515 22.23 2.97 1.60
N ALA A 516 22.21 2.73 0.30
CA ALA A 516 23.19 1.88 -0.37
C ALA A 516 24.52 2.61 -0.47
N SER A 517 25.45 2.31 0.40
CA SER A 517 26.79 2.93 0.40
C SER A 517 27.76 2.13 -0.46
N TYR A 518 28.35 2.77 -1.48
CA TYR A 518 29.33 2.15 -2.36
C TYR A 518 30.63 1.81 -1.62
N LYS A 519 31.18 0.60 -1.84
CA LYS A 519 32.40 0.10 -1.18
C LYS A 519 33.70 0.71 -1.73
N GLY A 520 33.63 1.49 -2.82
CA GLY A 520 34.79 2.15 -3.43
C GLY A 520 35.55 1.32 -4.47
N SER A 521 35.05 0.11 -4.80
CA SER A 521 35.63 -0.76 -5.83
C SER A 521 34.58 -1.63 -6.50
N GLY A 522 34.83 -2.04 -7.74
CA GLY A 522 33.90 -2.81 -8.57
C GLY A 522 32.95 -1.92 -9.38
N SER A 523 32.00 -2.52 -10.10
CA SER A 523 31.00 -1.79 -10.89
C SER A 523 29.98 -1.12 -9.98
N VAL A 524 29.64 0.13 -10.25
CA VAL A 524 28.53 0.84 -9.61
C VAL A 524 27.15 0.30 -10.02
N ASP A 525 27.11 -0.56 -11.03
CA ASP A 525 25.88 -1.20 -11.50
C ASP A 525 25.65 -2.60 -10.90
N ASP A 526 26.48 -3.02 -9.95
CA ASP A 526 26.37 -4.31 -9.27
C ASP A 526 26.12 -4.13 -7.77
N ALA A 527 24.99 -4.63 -7.31
CA ALA A 527 24.55 -4.57 -5.91
C ALA A 527 25.57 -5.15 -4.91
N SER A 528 26.41 -6.13 -5.35
CA SER A 528 27.43 -6.74 -4.50
C SER A 528 28.50 -5.76 -4.04
N ASN A 529 28.66 -4.63 -4.74
CA ASN A 529 29.64 -3.58 -4.41
C ASN A 529 29.08 -2.49 -3.46
N PHE A 530 27.92 -2.73 -2.88
CA PHE A 530 27.28 -1.82 -1.92
C PHE A 530 27.04 -2.50 -0.58
N VAL A 531 26.86 -1.68 0.44
CA VAL A 531 26.45 -2.09 1.78
C VAL A 531 25.41 -1.11 2.31
N CYS A 532 24.42 -1.61 3.05
CA CYS A 532 23.48 -0.74 3.75
C CYS A 532 24.17 -0.07 4.93
N ALA A 533 24.21 1.26 4.93
CA ALA A 533 24.84 2.07 5.98
C ALA A 533 24.03 3.36 6.23
N MET A 534 24.23 3.97 7.40
CA MET A 534 23.70 5.31 7.66
C MET A 534 24.29 6.32 6.67
N PRO A 535 23.49 7.28 6.15
CA PRO A 535 24.04 8.33 5.29
C PRO A 535 25.10 9.12 6.02
N LYS A 536 26.15 9.52 5.29
CA LYS A 536 27.29 10.29 5.82
C LYS A 536 26.92 11.74 6.08
#